data_8740439fa73fa66bade113f3b2c8da20
#
_entry.id   8740439fa73fa66bade113f3b2c8da20
#
_cell.length_a   1.000
_cell.length_b   1.000
_cell.length_c   1.000
_cell.angle_alpha   90.00
_cell.angle_beta   90.00
_cell.angle_gamma   90.00
#
_symmetry.space_group_name_H-M   'P 1'
#
loop_
_entity.id
_entity.type
_entity.pdbx_description
1 polymer ?
#
loop_
_entity_poly.entity_id
_entity_poly.type
_entity_poly.pdbx_seq_one_letter_code
_entity_poly.pdbx_strand_id
1 'polypeptide(L)'
;LKIEFGIFSSPNKVHKMKRDEVIEYIESIKNPEKFLEYCKKFHEGEQRDIAYVVSRNVVSRDPSNISFILAGAKVIIITWNAVRFQRLPKEVRDNLENDILEAYMKTKLELEKLKGEILENLNLNDGELKETIKRIFLEFSSKKSIEFTGASKILHMLNPFVFMMWDNNIRSAYHKLHTGNHKSGSPECYLEFLKQSQEIIKTILSKRSEDDIWSNHLTFIDKDFMTAFSLRESMLKMLDECNYVRFKLNIKL
;
A
#
# COMPACT_ATOMS: atom_id res chain seq x y z
N LEU A 1 -26.71 -15.22 -12.63
CA LEU A 1 -25.61 -15.61 -11.73
C LEU A 1 -25.63 -14.64 -10.54
N LYS A 2 -26.20 -15.06 -9.39
CA LYS A 2 -26.06 -14.33 -8.14
C LYS A 2 -24.66 -14.64 -7.60
N ILE A 3 -23.76 -13.69 -7.74
CA ILE A 3 -22.50 -13.73 -6.98
C ILE A 3 -22.86 -13.29 -5.56
N GLU A 4 -23.03 -14.25 -4.67
CA GLU A 4 -23.08 -13.99 -3.25
C GLU A 4 -21.67 -13.54 -2.81
N PHE A 5 -21.49 -12.24 -2.71
CA PHE A 5 -20.37 -11.70 -1.95
C PHE A 5 -20.60 -12.14 -0.51
N GLY A 6 -19.83 -13.15 -0.07
CA GLY A 6 -19.80 -13.53 1.32
C GLY A 6 -19.55 -12.30 2.18
N ILE A 7 -20.62 -11.83 2.82
CA ILE A 7 -20.58 -10.74 3.80
C ILE A 7 -19.76 -11.28 4.96
N PHE A 8 -18.49 -10.93 4.99
CA PHE A 8 -17.66 -11.23 6.15
C PHE A 8 -18.29 -10.62 7.39
N SER A 9 -18.78 -11.54 8.19
CA SER A 9 -19.41 -11.38 9.48
C SER A 9 -18.64 -10.46 10.40
N SER A 10 -19.43 -9.70 11.15
CA SER A 10 -19.23 -9.02 12.43
C SER A 10 -17.99 -8.08 12.55
N PRO A 11 -18.19 -6.93 13.18
CA PRO A 11 -17.08 -6.09 13.59
C PRO A 11 -16.35 -6.84 14.73
N ASN A 12 -15.33 -7.63 14.39
CA ASN A 12 -14.34 -8.02 15.36
C ASN A 12 -13.92 -6.75 16.09
N LYS A 13 -14.12 -6.71 17.42
CA LYS A 13 -13.59 -5.65 18.27
C LYS A 13 -12.14 -5.45 17.81
N VAL A 14 -11.85 -4.29 17.20
CA VAL A 14 -10.51 -3.94 16.81
C VAL A 14 -9.66 -4.03 18.06
N HIS A 15 -8.89 -5.11 18.17
CA HIS A 15 -7.96 -5.27 19.26
C HIS A 15 -6.93 -4.15 19.11
N LYS A 16 -6.98 -3.16 20.00
CA LYS A 16 -6.01 -2.07 19.98
C LYS A 16 -4.67 -2.63 20.42
N MET A 17 -3.87 -3.11 19.46
CA MET A 17 -2.50 -3.56 19.73
C MET A 17 -1.75 -2.52 20.54
N LYS A 18 -0.96 -2.97 21.52
CA LYS A 18 -0.06 -2.10 22.27
C LYS A 18 1.16 -1.73 21.45
N ARG A 19 1.87 -0.67 21.82
CA ARG A 19 3.11 -0.22 21.16
C ARG A 19 4.15 -1.34 21.08
N ASP A 20 4.32 -2.06 22.18
CA ASP A 20 5.33 -3.13 22.28
C ASP A 20 5.01 -4.30 21.33
N GLU A 21 3.74 -4.63 21.12
CA GLU A 21 3.31 -5.65 20.16
C GLU A 21 3.60 -5.25 18.70
N VAL A 22 3.55 -3.95 18.41
CA VAL A 22 3.92 -3.44 17.08
C VAL A 22 5.43 -3.52 16.89
N ILE A 23 6.22 -3.16 17.92
CA ILE A 23 7.67 -3.28 17.90
C ILE A 23 8.09 -4.74 17.72
N GLU A 24 7.53 -5.65 18.52
CA GLU A 24 7.81 -7.09 18.43
C GLU A 24 7.54 -7.63 17.01
N TYR A 25 6.41 -7.22 16.43
CA TYR A 25 6.09 -7.62 15.07
C TYR A 25 7.11 -7.09 14.06
N ILE A 26 7.45 -5.79 14.10
CA ILE A 26 8.42 -5.19 13.17
C ILE A 26 9.78 -5.89 13.29
N GLU A 27 10.26 -6.15 14.51
CA GLU A 27 11.51 -6.87 14.71
C GLU A 27 11.42 -8.31 14.17
N SER A 28 10.27 -8.96 14.30
CA SER A 28 10.08 -10.33 13.79
C SER A 28 10.18 -10.40 12.26
N ILE A 29 9.54 -9.46 11.54
CA ILE A 29 9.54 -9.46 10.07
C ILE A 29 10.85 -8.96 9.45
N LYS A 30 11.78 -8.44 10.20
CA LYS A 30 13.17 -8.19 9.77
C LYS A 30 13.95 -9.50 9.53
N ASN A 31 13.40 -10.64 9.91
CA ASN A 31 13.88 -11.96 9.53
C ASN A 31 13.23 -12.37 8.19
N PRO A 32 14.01 -12.71 7.12
CA PRO A 32 13.47 -13.03 5.80
C PRO A 32 12.50 -14.22 5.78
N GLU A 33 12.75 -15.26 6.58
CA GLU A 33 11.87 -16.43 6.66
C GLU A 33 10.53 -16.06 7.26
N LYS A 34 10.53 -15.26 8.33
CA LYS A 34 9.32 -14.77 8.98
C LYS A 34 8.52 -13.82 8.07
N PHE A 35 9.21 -12.96 7.35
CA PHE A 35 8.64 -12.10 6.33
C PHE A 35 7.89 -12.92 5.26
N LEU A 36 8.54 -13.93 4.69
CA LEU A 36 7.93 -14.83 3.70
C LEU A 36 6.77 -15.66 4.27
N GLU A 37 6.83 -16.05 5.54
CA GLU A 37 5.73 -16.76 6.20
C GLU A 37 4.45 -15.90 6.27
N TYR A 38 4.60 -14.59 6.56
CA TYR A 38 3.47 -13.65 6.52
C TYR A 38 2.93 -13.46 5.10
N CYS A 39 3.81 -13.31 4.09
CA CYS A 39 3.38 -13.23 2.69
C CYS A 39 2.60 -14.47 2.26
N LYS A 40 3.11 -15.66 2.58
CA LYS A 40 2.41 -16.92 2.32
C LYS A 40 1.01 -16.92 2.94
N LYS A 41 0.91 -16.46 4.21
CA LYS A 41 -0.37 -16.40 4.91
C LYS A 41 -1.36 -15.44 4.26
N PHE A 42 -0.89 -14.35 3.66
CA PHE A 42 -1.71 -13.44 2.89
C PHE A 42 -2.33 -14.14 1.69
N HIS A 43 -1.54 -14.83 0.87
CA HIS A 43 -2.00 -15.51 -0.34
C HIS A 43 -2.91 -16.71 -0.07
N GLU A 44 -2.86 -17.30 1.12
CA GLU A 44 -3.80 -18.35 1.53
C GLU A 44 -5.23 -17.83 1.74
N GLY A 45 -5.43 -16.53 1.97
CA GLY A 45 -6.74 -16.02 2.39
C GLY A 45 -7.27 -14.79 1.65
N GLU A 46 -6.43 -14.01 0.95
CA GLU A 46 -6.86 -12.73 0.35
C GLU A 46 -7.16 -12.86 -1.16
N GLN A 47 -8.44 -13.08 -1.46
CA GLN A 47 -8.89 -13.23 -2.86
C GLN A 47 -8.92 -11.91 -3.65
N ARG A 48 -8.91 -10.75 -2.97
CA ARG A 48 -9.00 -9.44 -3.64
C ARG A 48 -7.67 -8.96 -4.21
N ASP A 49 -6.61 -9.70 -4.00
CA ASP A 49 -5.29 -9.39 -4.56
C ASP A 49 -5.31 -9.34 -6.10
N ILE A 50 -6.21 -10.12 -6.72
CA ILE A 50 -6.48 -10.03 -8.16
C ILE A 50 -6.82 -8.60 -8.62
N ALA A 51 -7.55 -7.82 -7.81
CA ALA A 51 -7.88 -6.44 -8.15
C ALA A 51 -6.66 -5.53 -8.14
N TYR A 52 -5.71 -5.77 -7.24
CA TYR A 52 -4.42 -5.09 -7.22
C TYR A 52 -3.62 -5.40 -8.50
N VAL A 53 -3.47 -6.68 -8.83
CA VAL A 53 -2.71 -7.11 -10.02
C VAL A 53 -3.33 -6.54 -11.30
N VAL A 54 -4.67 -6.57 -11.43
CA VAL A 54 -5.38 -5.97 -12.57
C VAL A 54 -5.12 -4.46 -12.64
N SER A 55 -5.25 -3.73 -11.53
CA SER A 55 -5.00 -2.28 -11.47
C SER A 55 -3.57 -1.95 -11.88
N ARG A 56 -2.58 -2.69 -11.37
CA ARG A 56 -1.17 -2.51 -11.71
C ARG A 56 -0.90 -2.81 -13.18
N ASN A 57 -1.46 -3.89 -13.71
CA ASN A 57 -1.29 -4.24 -15.12
C ASN A 57 -1.85 -3.16 -16.05
N VAL A 58 -3.02 -2.61 -15.74
CA VAL A 58 -3.63 -1.53 -16.53
C VAL A 58 -2.71 -0.32 -16.57
N VAL A 59 -2.20 0.14 -15.40
CA VAL A 59 -1.33 1.32 -15.34
C VAL A 59 0.04 1.06 -15.96
N SER A 60 0.61 -0.14 -15.81
CA SER A 60 1.93 -0.47 -16.33
C SER A 60 2.02 -0.50 -17.86
N ARG A 61 0.88 -0.67 -18.56
CA ARG A 61 0.84 -0.63 -20.04
C ARG A 61 1.28 0.71 -20.61
N ASP A 62 0.84 1.80 -19.99
CA ASP A 62 1.26 3.15 -20.31
C ASP A 62 1.09 4.04 -19.08
N PRO A 63 2.13 4.14 -18.23
CA PRO A 63 2.07 4.92 -16.98
C PRO A 63 1.89 6.43 -17.18
N SER A 64 2.02 6.92 -18.42
CA SER A 64 1.80 8.33 -18.78
C SER A 64 0.37 8.59 -19.25
N ASN A 65 -0.38 7.55 -19.59
CA ASN A 65 -1.73 7.66 -20.12
C ASN A 65 -2.76 7.83 -19.00
N ILE A 66 -3.38 8.98 -18.99
CA ILE A 66 -4.35 9.37 -17.97
C ILE A 66 -5.52 8.40 -17.86
N SER A 67 -6.00 7.84 -18.99
CA SER A 67 -7.11 6.88 -18.99
C SER A 67 -6.76 5.58 -18.27
N PHE A 68 -5.54 5.08 -18.42
CA PHE A 68 -5.06 3.90 -17.70
C PHE A 68 -4.85 4.19 -16.21
N ILE A 69 -4.33 5.38 -15.87
CA ILE A 69 -4.19 5.83 -14.48
C ILE A 69 -5.57 5.89 -13.80
N LEU A 70 -6.54 6.54 -14.44
CA LEU A 70 -7.90 6.64 -13.91
C LEU A 70 -8.56 5.27 -13.77
N ALA A 71 -8.44 4.40 -14.77
CA ALA A 71 -9.02 3.06 -14.72
C ALA A 71 -8.42 2.24 -13.56
N GLY A 72 -7.10 2.18 -13.44
CA GLY A 72 -6.44 1.44 -12.36
C GLY A 72 -6.74 2.02 -10.97
N ALA A 73 -6.71 3.35 -10.82
CA ALA A 73 -7.06 4.01 -9.56
C ALA A 73 -8.52 3.78 -9.15
N LYS A 74 -9.45 3.80 -10.09
CA LYS A 74 -10.87 3.50 -9.82
C LYS A 74 -11.03 2.04 -9.39
N VAL A 75 -10.39 1.08 -10.07
CA VAL A 75 -10.45 -0.34 -9.69
C VAL A 75 -9.96 -0.52 -8.25
N ILE A 76 -8.79 0.00 -7.90
CA ILE A 76 -8.23 -0.19 -6.55
C ILE A 76 -9.10 0.46 -5.47
N ILE A 77 -9.67 1.64 -5.70
CA ILE A 77 -10.54 2.32 -4.74
C ILE A 77 -11.87 1.59 -4.57
N ILE A 78 -12.50 1.17 -5.67
CA ILE A 78 -13.82 0.54 -5.63
C ILE A 78 -13.76 -0.87 -5.04
N THR A 79 -12.65 -1.58 -5.19
CA THR A 79 -12.49 -2.95 -4.70
C THR A 79 -11.86 -3.02 -3.30
N TRP A 80 -10.67 -2.44 -3.13
CA TRP A 80 -9.92 -2.52 -1.87
C TRP A 80 -10.37 -1.52 -0.81
N ASN A 81 -11.16 -0.52 -1.19
CA ASN A 81 -11.75 0.46 -0.27
C ASN A 81 -13.29 0.44 -0.33
N ALA A 82 -13.87 -0.64 -0.83
CA ALA A 82 -15.29 -0.78 -1.19
C ALA A 82 -16.25 -0.32 -0.07
N VAL A 83 -16.05 -0.86 1.14
CA VAL A 83 -16.94 -0.56 2.28
C VAL A 83 -16.97 0.92 2.62
N ARG A 84 -15.80 1.57 2.59
CA ARG A 84 -15.71 3.00 2.84
C ARG A 84 -16.31 3.78 1.67
N PHE A 85 -15.93 3.43 0.44
CA PHE A 85 -16.37 4.13 -0.76
C PHE A 85 -17.89 4.11 -0.89
N GLN A 86 -18.54 2.97 -0.62
CA GLN A 86 -19.99 2.84 -0.64
C GLN A 86 -20.71 3.70 0.41
N ARG A 87 -20.05 4.03 1.52
CA ARG A 87 -20.61 4.87 2.59
C ARG A 87 -20.50 6.37 2.30
N LEU A 88 -19.74 6.77 1.30
CA LEU A 88 -19.64 8.18 0.90
C LEU A 88 -20.95 8.65 0.27
N PRO A 89 -21.34 9.93 0.46
CA PRO A 89 -22.43 10.53 -0.29
C PRO A 89 -22.25 10.35 -1.79
N LYS A 90 -23.36 10.24 -2.53
CA LYS A 90 -23.33 9.97 -3.98
C LYS A 90 -22.50 11.01 -4.73
N GLU A 91 -22.72 12.28 -4.45
CA GLU A 91 -22.00 13.42 -5.05
C GLU A 91 -20.47 13.36 -4.82
N VAL A 92 -20.03 12.84 -3.67
CA VAL A 92 -18.60 12.62 -3.39
C VAL A 92 -18.06 11.45 -4.20
N ARG A 93 -18.83 10.37 -4.32
CA ARG A 93 -18.42 9.20 -5.14
C ARG A 93 -18.35 9.53 -6.62
N ASP A 94 -19.33 10.29 -7.12
CA ASP A 94 -19.40 10.70 -8.52
C ASP A 94 -18.23 11.62 -8.90
N ASN A 95 -17.61 12.30 -7.92
CA ASN A 95 -16.45 13.17 -8.14
C ASN A 95 -15.10 12.43 -8.13
N LEU A 96 -15.04 11.13 -7.88
CA LEU A 96 -13.79 10.36 -7.72
C LEU A 96 -12.82 10.56 -8.89
N GLU A 97 -13.33 10.52 -10.13
CA GLU A 97 -12.51 10.64 -11.33
C GLU A 97 -11.86 12.02 -11.43
N ASN A 98 -12.64 13.08 -11.18
CA ASN A 98 -12.12 14.45 -11.16
C ASN A 98 -11.09 14.66 -10.04
N ASP A 99 -11.34 14.11 -8.86
CA ASP A 99 -10.43 14.20 -7.72
C ASP A 99 -9.08 13.51 -8.01
N ILE A 100 -9.10 12.32 -8.66
CA ILE A 100 -7.88 11.62 -9.08
C ILE A 100 -7.15 12.42 -10.14
N LEU A 101 -7.86 12.90 -11.17
CA LEU A 101 -7.27 13.66 -12.26
C LEU A 101 -6.61 14.94 -11.76
N GLU A 102 -7.30 15.71 -10.92
CA GLU A 102 -6.77 16.95 -10.36
C GLU A 102 -5.51 16.70 -9.53
N ALA A 103 -5.55 15.72 -8.61
CA ALA A 103 -4.39 15.39 -7.77
C ALA A 103 -3.21 14.92 -8.62
N TYR A 104 -3.44 14.05 -9.60
CA TYR A 104 -2.40 13.58 -10.51
C TYR A 104 -1.78 14.72 -11.33
N MET A 105 -2.59 15.58 -11.93
CA MET A 105 -2.09 16.69 -12.76
C MET A 105 -1.25 17.69 -11.95
N LYS A 106 -1.61 17.93 -10.69
CA LYS A 106 -0.84 18.80 -9.79
C LYS A 106 0.50 18.20 -9.34
N THR A 107 0.63 16.88 -9.37
CA THR A 107 1.80 16.16 -8.84
C THR A 107 2.58 15.41 -9.92
N LYS A 108 2.17 15.52 -11.19
CA LYS A 108 2.73 14.74 -12.30
C LYS A 108 4.24 14.89 -12.42
N LEU A 109 4.76 16.12 -12.35
CA LEU A 109 6.20 16.38 -12.50
C LEU A 109 7.02 15.77 -11.36
N GLU A 110 6.48 15.76 -10.15
CA GLU A 110 7.12 15.14 -8.99
C GLU A 110 7.07 13.62 -9.06
N LEU A 111 5.96 13.06 -9.50
CA LEU A 111 5.83 11.61 -9.73
C LEU A 111 6.78 11.15 -10.83
N GLU A 112 6.96 11.91 -11.90
CA GLU A 112 7.93 11.62 -12.95
C GLU A 112 9.38 11.67 -12.44
N LYS A 113 9.73 12.60 -11.53
CA LYS A 113 11.05 12.64 -10.88
C LYS A 113 11.34 11.39 -10.04
N LEU A 114 10.30 10.78 -9.48
CA LEU A 114 10.41 9.55 -8.67
C LEU A 114 10.30 8.27 -9.51
N LYS A 115 10.12 8.39 -10.82
CA LYS A 115 10.00 7.24 -11.71
C LYS A 115 11.34 6.51 -11.82
N GLY A 116 11.32 5.21 -11.56
CA GLY A 116 12.53 4.38 -11.55
C GLY A 116 13.31 4.41 -10.24
N GLU A 117 12.91 5.28 -9.30
CA GLU A 117 13.45 5.25 -7.94
C GLU A 117 12.87 4.08 -7.15
N ILE A 118 13.67 3.60 -6.18
CA ILE A 118 13.25 2.59 -5.20
C ILE A 118 13.46 3.14 -3.79
N LEU A 119 12.51 2.86 -2.90
CA LEU A 119 12.47 3.45 -1.56
C LEU A 119 13.77 3.22 -0.79
N GLU A 120 14.37 2.05 -0.92
CA GLU A 120 15.60 1.66 -0.23
C GLU A 120 16.77 2.58 -0.55
N ASN A 121 16.81 3.16 -1.73
CA ASN A 121 17.90 4.03 -2.18
C ASN A 121 17.64 5.52 -1.92
N LEU A 122 16.41 5.89 -1.57
CA LEU A 122 16.05 7.29 -1.33
C LEU A 122 16.64 7.80 -0.01
N ASN A 123 17.17 9.03 -0.04
CA ASN A 123 17.52 9.76 1.18
C ASN A 123 16.30 10.49 1.75
N LEU A 124 15.47 9.77 2.50
CA LEU A 124 14.27 10.33 3.13
C LEU A 124 14.55 11.40 4.20
N ASN A 125 15.80 11.77 4.44
CA ASN A 125 16.19 12.90 5.28
C ASN A 125 16.52 14.16 4.47
N ASP A 126 16.64 14.03 3.16
CA ASP A 126 16.77 15.18 2.26
C ASP A 126 15.55 16.11 2.34
N GLY A 127 15.78 17.41 2.43
CA GLY A 127 14.72 18.41 2.65
C GLY A 127 13.76 18.51 1.47
N GLU A 128 14.27 18.57 0.25
CA GLU A 128 13.45 18.70 -0.96
C GLU A 128 12.61 17.44 -1.21
N LEU A 129 13.23 16.27 -1.07
CA LEU A 129 12.53 15.00 -1.25
C LEU A 129 11.42 14.80 -0.22
N LYS A 130 11.66 15.15 1.05
CA LYS A 130 10.62 15.11 2.10
C LYS A 130 9.41 15.95 1.75
N GLU A 131 9.63 17.19 1.36
CA GLU A 131 8.53 18.10 1.01
C GLU A 131 7.82 17.63 -0.25
N THR A 132 8.54 17.07 -1.22
CA THR A 132 7.97 16.48 -2.44
C THR A 132 7.04 15.31 -2.10
N ILE A 133 7.48 14.34 -1.29
CA ILE A 133 6.67 13.18 -0.89
C ILE A 133 5.43 13.62 -0.11
N LYS A 134 5.59 14.55 0.85
CA LYS A 134 4.48 15.07 1.65
C LYS A 134 3.46 15.81 0.79
N ARG A 135 3.91 16.61 -0.18
CA ARG A 135 3.04 17.34 -1.09
C ARG A 135 2.25 16.39 -1.99
N ILE A 136 2.93 15.40 -2.60
CA ILE A 136 2.26 14.37 -3.40
C ILE A 136 1.16 13.68 -2.58
N PHE A 137 1.49 13.22 -1.38
CA PHE A 137 0.51 12.55 -0.52
C PHE A 137 -0.65 13.46 -0.13
N LEU A 138 -0.39 14.73 0.18
CA LEU A 138 -1.41 15.72 0.56
C LEU A 138 -2.40 15.98 -0.57
N GLU A 139 -1.92 16.15 -1.81
CA GLU A 139 -2.79 16.42 -2.97
C GLU A 139 -3.84 15.32 -3.17
N PHE A 140 -3.46 14.05 -3.02
CA PHE A 140 -4.41 12.95 -3.08
C PHE A 140 -5.26 12.82 -1.81
N SER A 141 -4.64 12.91 -0.63
CA SER A 141 -5.32 12.63 0.64
C SER A 141 -6.31 13.72 1.06
N SER A 142 -6.17 14.94 0.55
CA SER A 142 -7.11 16.04 0.78
C SER A 142 -8.44 15.88 0.06
N LYS A 143 -8.51 15.00 -0.95
CA LYS A 143 -9.74 14.76 -1.73
C LYS A 143 -10.71 13.88 -0.94
N LYS A 144 -11.97 14.35 -0.79
CA LYS A 144 -13.00 13.65 0.01
C LYS A 144 -13.34 12.24 -0.51
N SER A 145 -13.26 12.02 -1.84
CA SER A 145 -13.52 10.72 -2.44
C SER A 145 -12.35 9.73 -2.26
N ILE A 146 -11.15 10.22 -1.96
CA ILE A 146 -9.89 9.45 -1.86
C ILE A 146 -9.48 9.26 -0.40
N GLU A 147 -9.21 10.34 0.34
CA GLU A 147 -8.65 10.39 1.70
C GLU A 147 -7.32 9.63 1.84
N PHE A 148 -6.83 9.46 3.08
CA PHE A 148 -5.50 8.90 3.37
C PHE A 148 -5.28 7.48 2.83
N THR A 149 -6.26 6.59 3.05
CA THR A 149 -6.17 5.18 2.62
C THR A 149 -6.23 5.07 1.10
N GLY A 150 -7.10 5.84 0.46
CA GLY A 150 -7.17 5.89 -0.99
C GLY A 150 -5.91 6.48 -1.61
N ALA A 151 -5.39 7.57 -1.05
CA ALA A 151 -4.17 8.22 -1.49
C ALA A 151 -2.98 7.24 -1.50
N SER A 152 -2.73 6.55 -0.38
CA SER A 152 -1.62 5.59 -0.30
C SER A 152 -1.74 4.46 -1.32
N LYS A 153 -2.96 3.98 -1.58
CA LYS A 153 -3.21 2.91 -2.57
C LYS A 153 -3.01 3.38 -4.01
N ILE A 154 -3.52 4.58 -4.34
CA ILE A 154 -3.31 5.16 -5.67
C ILE A 154 -1.83 5.43 -5.90
N LEU A 155 -1.14 6.02 -4.94
CA LEU A 155 0.29 6.32 -5.06
C LEU A 155 1.13 5.04 -5.20
N HIS A 156 0.83 4.00 -4.42
CA HIS A 156 1.48 2.70 -4.57
C HIS A 156 1.21 2.09 -5.96
N MET A 157 -0.02 2.18 -6.46
CA MET A 157 -0.33 1.72 -7.80
C MET A 157 0.46 2.48 -8.88
N LEU A 158 0.66 3.80 -8.72
CA LEU A 158 1.44 4.62 -9.65
C LEU A 158 2.94 4.32 -9.59
N ASN A 159 3.49 4.17 -8.38
CA ASN A 159 4.89 3.82 -8.16
C ASN A 159 5.04 2.90 -6.93
N PRO A 160 4.91 1.57 -7.12
CA PRO A 160 4.95 0.59 -6.04
C PRO A 160 6.33 0.41 -5.41
N PHE A 161 7.37 0.99 -6.02
CA PHE A 161 8.73 0.91 -5.52
C PHE A 161 9.09 2.05 -4.57
N VAL A 162 8.26 3.11 -4.51
CA VAL A 162 8.49 4.28 -3.64
C VAL A 162 7.40 4.42 -2.59
N PHE A 163 6.13 4.23 -2.96
CA PHE A 163 5.00 4.49 -2.07
C PHE A 163 4.46 3.20 -1.45
N MET A 164 4.22 3.22 -0.16
CA MET A 164 3.67 2.11 0.62
C MET A 164 2.17 2.28 0.82
N MET A 165 1.40 1.18 0.75
CA MET A 165 -0.01 1.21 1.11
C MET A 165 -0.19 1.22 2.62
N TRP A 166 -1.21 1.92 3.12
CA TRP A 166 -1.70 1.77 4.48
C TRP A 166 -3.22 1.83 4.56
N ASP A 167 -3.78 1.00 5.37
CA ASP A 167 -5.17 1.12 5.80
C ASP A 167 -5.25 1.72 7.21
N ASN A 168 -6.46 1.86 7.74
CA ASN A 168 -6.68 2.41 9.07
C ASN A 168 -5.99 1.60 10.18
N ASN A 169 -5.91 0.27 10.05
CA ASN A 169 -5.32 -0.59 11.07
C ASN A 169 -3.79 -0.48 11.05
N ILE A 170 -3.19 -0.57 9.85
CA ILE A 170 -1.75 -0.39 9.63
C ILE A 170 -1.33 1.01 10.12
N ARG A 171 -2.02 2.06 9.67
CA ARG A 171 -1.77 3.43 10.09
C ARG A 171 -1.84 3.60 11.61
N SER A 172 -2.88 3.05 12.25
CA SER A 172 -3.06 3.15 13.69
C SER A 172 -1.97 2.40 14.47
N ALA A 173 -1.45 1.30 13.93
CA ALA A 173 -0.35 0.55 14.52
C ALA A 173 0.96 1.35 14.43
N TYR A 174 1.37 1.74 13.24
CA TYR A 174 2.61 2.48 13.02
C TYR A 174 2.61 3.86 13.68
N HIS A 175 1.46 4.55 13.76
CA HIS A 175 1.33 5.83 14.46
C HIS A 175 1.73 5.75 15.95
N LYS A 176 1.61 4.60 16.61
CA LYS A 176 2.06 4.40 18.00
C LYS A 176 3.58 4.42 18.16
N LEU A 177 4.31 4.24 17.08
CA LEU A 177 5.77 4.28 17.08
C LEU A 177 6.30 5.71 16.94
N HIS A 178 5.46 6.63 16.46
CA HIS A 178 5.88 8.02 16.28
C HIS A 178 6.09 8.72 17.62
N THR A 179 7.14 9.50 17.68
CA THR A 179 7.47 10.35 18.84
C THR A 179 6.96 11.77 18.68
N GLY A 180 6.49 12.14 17.48
CA GLY A 180 5.99 13.48 17.16
C GLY A 180 4.47 13.63 17.38
N ASN A 181 4.02 14.86 17.65
CA ASN A 181 2.61 15.22 17.82
C ASN A 181 1.84 15.37 16.48
N HIS A 182 2.16 14.56 15.48
CA HIS A 182 1.48 14.63 14.20
C HIS A 182 0.13 13.89 14.24
N LYS A 183 -0.87 14.45 13.58
CA LYS A 183 -2.16 13.77 13.44
C LYS A 183 -2.01 12.49 12.63
N SER A 184 -2.60 11.41 13.11
CA SER A 184 -2.66 10.16 12.35
C SER A 184 -3.30 10.41 10.97
N GLY A 185 -2.57 10.06 9.90
CA GLY A 185 -2.99 10.31 8.51
C GLY A 185 -2.43 11.59 7.89
N SER A 186 -1.68 12.41 8.64
CA SER A 186 -0.98 13.55 8.04
C SER A 186 0.15 13.12 7.09
N PRO A 187 0.59 13.99 6.18
CA PRO A 187 1.75 13.74 5.32
C PRO A 187 3.04 13.40 6.10
N GLU A 188 3.22 14.01 7.27
CA GLU A 188 4.36 13.73 8.17
C GLU A 188 4.30 12.28 8.67
N CYS A 189 3.11 11.83 9.12
CA CYS A 189 2.93 10.44 9.55
C CYS A 189 3.17 9.45 8.39
N TYR A 190 2.76 9.81 7.18
CA TYR A 190 3.00 8.98 6.00
C TYR A 190 4.50 8.90 5.67
N LEU A 191 5.21 10.02 5.72
CA LEU A 191 6.66 10.04 5.52
C LEU A 191 7.40 9.19 6.56
N GLU A 192 7.02 9.29 7.84
CA GLU A 192 7.62 8.46 8.88
C GLU A 192 7.31 6.96 8.69
N PHE A 193 6.11 6.64 8.20
CA PHE A 193 5.77 5.27 7.82
C PHE A 193 6.65 4.76 6.67
N LEU A 194 6.94 5.59 5.65
CA LEU A 194 7.87 5.24 4.59
C LEU A 194 9.29 5.01 5.11
N LYS A 195 9.78 5.84 6.04
CA LYS A 195 11.10 5.64 6.66
C LYS A 195 11.19 4.33 7.42
N GLN A 196 10.17 3.99 8.20
CA GLN A 196 10.12 2.72 8.92
C GLN A 196 10.05 1.53 7.94
N SER A 197 9.28 1.64 6.87
CA SER A 197 9.22 0.64 5.81
C SER A 197 10.58 0.46 5.12
N GLN A 198 11.27 1.56 4.83
CA GLN A 198 12.62 1.56 4.27
C GLN A 198 13.62 0.82 5.17
N GLU A 199 13.59 1.09 6.48
CA GLU A 199 14.47 0.43 7.46
C GLU A 199 14.22 -1.08 7.50
N ILE A 200 12.95 -1.50 7.54
CA ILE A 200 12.57 -2.92 7.54
C ILE A 200 13.14 -3.60 6.29
N ILE A 201 12.88 -3.05 5.11
CA ILE A 201 13.30 -3.64 3.84
C ILE A 201 14.82 -3.69 3.74
N LYS A 202 15.54 -2.61 4.06
CA LYS A 202 17.01 -2.61 4.11
C LYS A 202 17.57 -3.70 5.02
N THR A 203 16.92 -3.92 6.17
CA THR A 203 17.35 -4.97 7.11
C THR A 203 17.12 -6.37 6.52
N ILE A 204 16.00 -6.60 5.84
CA ILE A 204 15.72 -7.87 5.17
C ILE A 204 16.75 -8.11 4.05
N LEU A 205 16.96 -7.12 3.18
CA LEU A 205 17.87 -7.20 2.04
C LEU A 205 19.35 -7.32 2.44
N SER A 206 19.73 -6.87 3.63
CA SER A 206 21.08 -7.11 4.18
C SER A 206 21.33 -8.58 4.55
N LYS A 207 20.29 -9.37 4.72
CA LYS A 207 20.35 -10.81 5.11
C LYS A 207 20.08 -11.74 3.93
N ARG A 208 19.33 -11.30 2.94
CA ARG A 208 18.90 -12.11 1.80
C ARG A 208 18.66 -11.25 0.56
N SER A 209 19.11 -11.71 -0.62
CA SER A 209 18.91 -10.95 -1.86
C SER A 209 17.44 -10.81 -2.23
N GLU A 210 17.11 -9.73 -2.93
CA GLU A 210 15.75 -9.48 -3.41
C GLU A 210 15.26 -10.59 -4.36
N ASP A 211 16.15 -11.08 -5.26
CA ASP A 211 15.81 -12.14 -6.20
C ASP A 211 15.48 -13.46 -5.51
N ASP A 212 16.17 -13.76 -4.42
CA ASP A 212 15.93 -14.96 -3.62
C ASP A 212 14.61 -14.86 -2.84
N ILE A 213 14.32 -13.69 -2.26
CA ILE A 213 13.03 -13.40 -1.62
C ILE A 213 11.90 -13.52 -2.65
N TRP A 214 12.04 -12.90 -3.81
CA TRP A 214 11.04 -12.95 -4.87
C TRP A 214 10.80 -14.37 -5.38
N SER A 215 11.87 -15.15 -5.60
CA SER A 215 11.75 -16.53 -6.06
C SER A 215 10.97 -17.41 -5.07
N ASN A 216 11.16 -17.19 -3.77
CA ASN A 216 10.38 -17.87 -2.74
C ASN A 216 8.93 -17.36 -2.70
N HIS A 217 8.71 -16.05 -2.81
CA HIS A 217 7.37 -15.47 -2.83
C HIS A 217 6.53 -16.00 -4.00
N LEU A 218 7.12 -16.16 -5.18
CA LEU A 218 6.45 -16.75 -6.36
C LEU A 218 5.91 -18.17 -6.11
N THR A 219 6.42 -18.89 -5.12
CA THR A 219 5.89 -20.22 -4.79
C THR A 219 4.52 -20.18 -4.12
N PHE A 220 4.11 -19.02 -3.61
CA PHE A 220 2.84 -18.81 -2.90
C PHE A 220 1.74 -18.28 -3.80
N ILE A 221 2.10 -17.74 -4.96
CA ILE A 221 1.18 -17.10 -5.89
C ILE A 221 0.79 -18.11 -6.97
N ASP A 222 -0.45 -17.97 -7.47
CA ASP A 222 -0.87 -18.73 -8.65
C ASP A 222 0.02 -18.34 -9.85
N LYS A 223 0.86 -19.27 -10.26
CA LYS A 223 1.86 -19.07 -11.33
C LYS A 223 1.21 -18.74 -12.67
N ASP A 224 0.08 -19.34 -12.98
CA ASP A 224 -0.62 -19.12 -14.24
C ASP A 224 -1.15 -17.68 -14.30
N PHE A 225 -1.65 -17.20 -13.19
CA PHE A 225 -2.15 -15.84 -13.07
C PHE A 225 -1.01 -14.80 -13.17
N MET A 226 0.07 -14.98 -12.42
CA MET A 226 1.21 -14.04 -12.44
C MET A 226 1.95 -14.05 -13.77
N THR A 227 2.09 -15.21 -14.41
CA THR A 227 2.71 -15.34 -15.73
C THR A 227 1.92 -14.57 -16.79
N ALA A 228 0.58 -14.57 -16.71
CA ALA A 228 -0.28 -13.84 -17.64
C ALA A 228 -0.07 -12.33 -17.58
N PHE A 229 0.37 -11.78 -16.45
CA PHE A 229 0.54 -10.32 -16.26
C PHE A 229 1.99 -9.86 -16.26
N SER A 230 2.98 -10.75 -16.21
CA SER A 230 4.43 -10.45 -16.21
C SER A 230 4.83 -9.37 -15.20
N LEU A 231 4.14 -9.27 -14.07
CA LEU A 231 4.39 -8.29 -13.04
C LEU A 231 5.29 -8.87 -11.94
N ARG A 232 6.38 -8.16 -11.64
CA ARG A 232 7.15 -8.37 -10.41
C ARG A 232 6.58 -7.48 -9.32
N GLU A 233 6.25 -8.06 -8.19
CA GLU A 233 5.86 -7.29 -7.01
C GLU A 233 7.07 -6.65 -6.35
N SER A 234 6.87 -5.47 -5.78
CA SER A 234 7.89 -4.76 -5.02
C SER A 234 8.00 -5.33 -3.60
N MET A 235 9.15 -5.13 -2.97
CA MET A 235 9.32 -5.38 -1.53
C MET A 235 8.29 -4.63 -0.68
N LEU A 236 7.83 -3.47 -1.14
CA LEU A 236 6.79 -2.69 -0.47
C LEU A 236 5.42 -3.37 -0.53
N LYS A 237 5.08 -4.04 -1.65
CA LYS A 237 3.84 -4.83 -1.73
C LYS A 237 3.91 -6.03 -0.79
N MET A 238 5.03 -6.74 -0.76
CA MET A 238 5.23 -7.86 0.17
C MET A 238 5.16 -7.41 1.64
N LEU A 239 5.71 -6.23 1.97
CA LEU A 239 5.58 -5.66 3.31
C LEU A 239 4.14 -5.28 3.64
N ASP A 240 3.36 -4.80 2.66
CA ASP A 240 1.92 -4.56 2.84
C ASP A 240 1.16 -5.86 3.15
N GLU A 241 1.50 -6.96 2.50
CA GLU A 241 0.94 -8.30 2.78
C GLU A 241 1.18 -8.72 4.23
N CYS A 242 2.42 -8.57 4.71
CA CYS A 242 2.78 -8.84 6.10
C CYS A 242 1.95 -7.97 7.06
N ASN A 243 1.89 -6.67 6.80
CA ASN A 243 1.13 -5.72 7.58
C ASN A 243 -0.38 -6.04 7.57
N TYR A 244 -0.92 -6.44 6.43
CA TYR A 244 -2.32 -6.84 6.30
C TYR A 244 -2.64 -8.04 7.18
N VAL A 245 -1.83 -9.11 7.08
CA VAL A 245 -2.00 -10.32 7.91
C VAL A 245 -1.95 -9.98 9.40
N ARG A 246 -0.97 -9.19 9.81
CA ARG A 246 -0.79 -8.84 11.22
C ARG A 246 -1.86 -7.89 11.74
N PHE A 247 -2.12 -6.80 11.03
CA PHE A 247 -2.95 -5.70 11.57
C PHE A 247 -4.41 -5.77 11.12
N LYS A 248 -4.70 -6.38 9.99
CA LYS A 248 -6.07 -6.51 9.48
C LYS A 248 -6.69 -7.84 9.84
N LEU A 249 -5.98 -8.96 9.63
CA LEU A 249 -6.46 -10.28 10.00
C LEU A 249 -6.17 -10.62 11.47
N ASN A 250 -5.33 -9.82 12.14
CA ASN A 250 -4.89 -10.02 13.53
C ASN A 250 -4.23 -11.38 13.78
N ILE A 251 -3.47 -11.88 12.82
CA ILE A 251 -2.72 -13.13 12.91
C ILE A 251 -1.31 -12.81 13.41
N LYS A 252 -0.87 -13.54 14.45
CA LYS A 252 0.50 -13.53 14.95
C LYS A 252 1.12 -14.87 14.59
N LEU A 253 2.18 -14.85 13.78
CA LEU A 253 2.97 -16.00 13.35
C LEU A 253 4.21 -16.15 14.22
#